data_3b37ef8c78095136bc07c210806ab193
#
_entry.id   3b37ef8c78095136bc07c210806ab193
#
_cell.length_a   1.000
_cell.length_b   1.000
_cell.length_c   1.000
_cell.angle_alpha   90.00
_cell.angle_beta   90.00
_cell.angle_gamma   90.00
#
_symmetry.space_group_name_H-M   'P 1'
#
loop_
_entity.id
_entity.type
_entity.pdbx_description
1 polymer ?
#
loop_
_entity_poly.entity_id
_entity_poly.type
_entity_poly.pdbx_seq_one_letter_code
_entity_poly.pdbx_strand_id
1 'polypeptide(L)'
;MLVSGTGSLLQNIIDNQDDSYRVIKVVADKPCPGINRAQDAGIDTEVVLLGSDRAQWNKDLVAAVGTADVVVSAGFMKILGPEFLASFEGRTINTHPALLPSFPGAHGVRDALAYGVKVTGSTVHFVDAGVDTGRIIAQRAVEIEAEDDEASLHERIKSVERELIVQVLRAANVQDQQLIIEI
;
A
#
# COMPACT_ATOMS: atom_id res chain seq x y z
N MET A 1 -7.54 2.34 -4.75
CA MET A 1 -6.92 1.56 -3.64
C MET A 1 -7.01 0.08 -3.96
N LEU A 2 -5.93 -0.67 -3.75
CA LEU A 2 -5.92 -2.15 -3.85
C LEU A 2 -5.88 -2.76 -2.44
N VAL A 3 -6.72 -3.75 -2.17
CA VAL A 3 -6.85 -4.39 -0.84
C VAL A 3 -7.02 -5.90 -0.95
N SER A 4 -6.56 -6.67 0.06
CA SER A 4 -6.75 -8.13 0.15
C SER A 4 -7.33 -8.59 1.50
N GLY A 5 -7.48 -7.71 2.48
CA GLY A 5 -7.78 -8.09 3.86
C GLY A 5 -8.72 -7.16 4.61
N THR A 6 -8.42 -6.90 5.87
CA THR A 6 -9.28 -6.14 6.79
C THR A 6 -9.57 -4.70 6.37
N GLY A 7 -8.67 -4.10 5.57
CA GLY A 7 -8.82 -2.72 5.10
C GLY A 7 -8.61 -1.66 6.20
N SER A 8 -7.85 -1.96 7.24
CA SER A 8 -7.61 -0.99 8.33
C SER A 8 -6.84 0.24 7.84
N LEU A 9 -5.87 0.06 6.95
CA LEU A 9 -5.14 1.18 6.32
C LEU A 9 -6.04 1.94 5.33
N LEU A 10 -6.86 1.22 4.55
CA LEU A 10 -7.88 1.83 3.70
C LEU A 10 -8.82 2.72 4.50
N GLN A 11 -9.35 2.22 5.64
CA GLN A 11 -10.23 3.00 6.51
C GLN A 11 -9.55 4.28 6.98
N ASN A 12 -8.29 4.19 7.45
CA ASN A 12 -7.55 5.36 7.87
C ASN A 12 -7.39 6.40 6.74
N ILE A 13 -7.12 5.95 5.51
CA ILE A 13 -7.01 6.84 4.35
C ILE A 13 -8.36 7.49 4.03
N ILE A 14 -9.47 6.76 4.11
CA ILE A 14 -10.83 7.28 3.92
C ILE A 14 -11.15 8.34 4.99
N ASP A 15 -10.89 8.05 6.25
CA ASP A 15 -11.22 8.92 7.39
C ASP A 15 -10.42 10.25 7.38
N ASN A 16 -9.26 10.26 6.71
CA ASN A 16 -8.36 11.40 6.63
C ASN A 16 -8.35 12.10 5.27
N GLN A 17 -9.21 11.71 4.33
CA GLN A 17 -9.29 12.39 3.04
C GLN A 17 -9.84 13.81 3.19
N ASP A 18 -9.30 14.71 2.39
CA ASP A 18 -9.65 16.13 2.37
C ASP A 18 -9.60 16.68 0.93
N ASP A 19 -9.38 17.97 0.76
CA ASP A 19 -9.27 18.58 -0.57
C ASP A 19 -7.99 18.17 -1.33
N SER A 20 -6.99 17.60 -0.65
CA SER A 20 -5.72 17.19 -1.26
C SER A 20 -5.85 15.85 -2.00
N TYR A 21 -6.65 14.93 -1.49
CA TYR A 21 -6.85 13.63 -2.13
C TYR A 21 -8.23 13.03 -1.80
N ARG A 22 -8.70 12.16 -2.68
CA ARG A 22 -9.96 11.42 -2.51
C ARG A 22 -9.83 9.99 -2.98
N VAL A 23 -10.37 9.06 -2.20
CA VAL A 23 -10.51 7.64 -2.61
C VAL A 23 -11.72 7.53 -3.52
N ILE A 24 -11.51 7.20 -4.78
CA ILE A 24 -12.57 7.12 -5.81
C ILE A 24 -12.96 5.69 -6.13
N LYS A 25 -12.07 4.72 -5.91
CA LYS A 25 -12.31 3.30 -6.24
C LYS A 25 -11.51 2.40 -5.30
N VAL A 26 -12.10 1.28 -4.90
CA VAL A 26 -11.42 0.21 -4.16
C VAL A 26 -11.57 -1.09 -4.92
N VAL A 27 -10.44 -1.74 -5.21
CA VAL A 27 -10.40 -3.03 -5.92
C VAL A 27 -9.76 -4.07 -5.02
N ALA A 28 -10.36 -5.26 -4.96
CA ALA A 28 -9.82 -6.38 -4.18
C ALA A 28 -9.58 -7.61 -5.06
N ASP A 29 -8.60 -8.44 -4.68
CA ASP A 29 -8.32 -9.74 -5.32
C ASP A 29 -9.26 -10.86 -4.86
N LYS A 30 -10.08 -10.60 -3.86
CA LYS A 30 -11.09 -11.50 -3.29
C LYS A 30 -12.08 -10.72 -2.43
N PRO A 31 -13.27 -11.26 -2.15
CA PRO A 31 -14.15 -10.69 -1.13
C PRO A 31 -13.43 -10.57 0.21
N CYS A 32 -13.49 -9.37 0.80
CA CYS A 32 -12.79 -9.08 2.05
C CYS A 32 -13.46 -7.91 2.79
N PRO A 33 -13.22 -7.75 4.11
CA PRO A 33 -13.81 -6.66 4.89
C PRO A 33 -13.44 -5.25 4.38
N GLY A 34 -12.31 -5.10 3.67
CA GLY A 34 -11.93 -3.84 3.04
C GLY A 34 -12.96 -3.36 2.00
N ILE A 35 -13.60 -4.26 1.27
CA ILE A 35 -14.69 -3.92 0.33
C ILE A 35 -15.90 -3.36 1.09
N ASN A 36 -16.30 -3.99 2.21
CA ASN A 36 -17.43 -3.50 3.00
C ASN A 36 -17.19 -2.08 3.52
N ARG A 37 -15.96 -1.79 4.00
CA ARG A 37 -15.57 -0.44 4.45
C ARG A 37 -15.72 0.61 3.35
N ALA A 38 -15.30 0.28 2.14
CA ALA A 38 -15.44 1.18 1.00
C ALA A 38 -16.91 1.41 0.64
N GLN A 39 -17.72 0.36 0.63
CA GLN A 39 -19.17 0.44 0.37
C GLN A 39 -19.89 1.27 1.43
N ASP A 40 -19.56 1.09 2.71
CA ASP A 40 -20.11 1.87 3.82
C ASP A 40 -19.77 3.36 3.70
N ALA A 41 -18.61 3.68 3.09
CA ALA A 41 -18.18 5.04 2.78
C ALA A 41 -18.73 5.58 1.43
N GLY A 42 -19.56 4.81 0.72
CA GLY A 42 -20.14 5.21 -0.58
C GLY A 42 -19.12 5.20 -1.73
N ILE A 43 -18.00 4.50 -1.58
CA ILE A 43 -16.94 4.41 -2.58
C ILE A 43 -17.21 3.23 -3.51
N ASP A 44 -16.99 3.43 -4.80
CA ASP A 44 -17.17 2.38 -5.81
C ASP A 44 -16.17 1.22 -5.59
N THR A 45 -16.66 -0.01 -5.72
CA THR A 45 -15.88 -1.21 -5.40
C THR A 45 -15.94 -2.25 -6.49
N GLU A 46 -14.85 -3.01 -6.65
CA GLU A 46 -14.82 -4.14 -7.56
C GLU A 46 -13.96 -5.28 -6.98
N VAL A 47 -14.33 -6.52 -7.30
CA VAL A 47 -13.56 -7.71 -6.91
C VAL A 47 -13.09 -8.42 -8.17
N VAL A 48 -11.79 -8.49 -8.37
CA VAL A 48 -11.14 -9.14 -9.53
C VAL A 48 -10.42 -10.40 -9.03
N LEU A 49 -11.11 -11.52 -9.11
CA LEU A 49 -10.57 -12.81 -8.63
C LEU A 49 -9.36 -13.24 -9.45
N LEU A 50 -8.30 -13.66 -8.76
CA LEU A 50 -7.12 -14.20 -9.42
C LEU A 50 -7.45 -15.55 -10.07
N GLY A 51 -7.46 -15.56 -11.41
CA GLY A 51 -7.57 -16.76 -12.23
C GLY A 51 -6.23 -17.43 -12.50
N SER A 52 -6.25 -18.41 -13.39
CA SER A 52 -5.04 -19.13 -13.86
C SER A 52 -4.17 -18.27 -14.79
N ASP A 53 -4.76 -17.34 -15.54
CA ASP A 53 -4.06 -16.41 -16.43
C ASP A 53 -3.71 -15.12 -15.70
N ARG A 54 -2.45 -14.98 -15.31
CA ARG A 54 -1.93 -13.80 -14.60
C ARG A 54 -1.90 -12.55 -15.47
N ALA A 55 -1.60 -12.69 -16.75
CA ALA A 55 -1.56 -11.55 -17.66
C ALA A 55 -2.97 -10.97 -17.87
N GLN A 56 -3.96 -11.84 -18.09
CA GLN A 56 -5.34 -11.40 -18.20
C GLN A 56 -5.83 -10.78 -16.89
N TRP A 57 -5.53 -11.38 -15.74
CA TRP A 57 -5.91 -10.82 -14.46
C TRP A 57 -5.33 -9.41 -14.21
N ASN A 58 -4.08 -9.15 -14.61
CA ASN A 58 -3.51 -7.79 -14.52
C ASN A 58 -4.24 -6.79 -15.42
N LYS A 59 -4.66 -7.19 -16.63
CA LYS A 59 -5.49 -6.34 -17.50
C LYS A 59 -6.86 -6.08 -16.90
N ASP A 60 -7.48 -7.08 -16.29
CA ASP A 60 -8.76 -6.94 -15.60
C ASP A 60 -8.63 -6.00 -14.38
N LEU A 61 -7.52 -6.06 -13.64
CA LEU A 61 -7.23 -5.10 -12.58
C LEU A 61 -7.09 -3.66 -13.13
N VAL A 62 -6.41 -3.48 -14.26
CA VAL A 62 -6.31 -2.16 -14.91
C VAL A 62 -7.70 -1.64 -15.26
N ALA A 63 -8.54 -2.47 -15.87
CA ALA A 63 -9.92 -2.10 -16.21
C ALA A 63 -10.73 -1.74 -14.97
N ALA A 64 -10.63 -2.53 -13.91
CA ALA A 64 -11.31 -2.31 -12.64
C ALA A 64 -10.88 -1.02 -11.93
N VAL A 65 -9.59 -0.68 -11.95
CA VAL A 65 -9.07 0.58 -11.39
C VAL A 65 -9.55 1.78 -12.21
N GLY A 66 -9.62 1.64 -13.53
CA GLY A 66 -10.04 2.71 -14.44
C GLY A 66 -9.05 3.89 -14.43
N THR A 67 -9.59 5.10 -14.40
CA THR A 67 -8.79 6.33 -14.35
C THR A 67 -8.52 6.73 -12.90
N ALA A 68 -7.26 6.69 -12.49
CA ALA A 68 -6.81 7.13 -11.18
C ALA A 68 -5.47 7.87 -11.33
N ASP A 69 -5.29 8.93 -10.56
CA ASP A 69 -4.03 9.68 -10.50
C ASP A 69 -2.95 8.86 -9.79
N VAL A 70 -3.34 8.18 -8.71
CA VAL A 70 -2.46 7.35 -7.87
C VAL A 70 -3.15 6.03 -7.53
N VAL A 71 -2.42 4.94 -7.61
CA VAL A 71 -2.84 3.64 -7.10
C VAL A 71 -2.10 3.35 -5.80
N VAL A 72 -2.84 3.12 -4.72
CA VAL A 72 -2.25 2.76 -3.42
C VAL A 72 -2.51 1.28 -3.14
N SER A 73 -1.44 0.52 -2.96
CA SER A 73 -1.47 -0.85 -2.46
C SER A 73 -1.58 -0.81 -0.92
N ALA A 74 -2.76 -1.10 -0.39
CA ALA A 74 -3.06 -1.02 1.04
C ALA A 74 -3.25 -2.43 1.62
N GLY A 75 -2.15 -3.12 1.86
CA GLY A 75 -2.19 -4.52 2.27
C GLY A 75 -2.73 -5.44 1.16
N PHE A 76 -2.35 -5.17 -0.08
CA PHE A 76 -2.65 -6.02 -1.23
C PHE A 76 -1.61 -7.14 -1.33
N MET A 77 -2.05 -8.39 -1.27
CA MET A 77 -1.18 -9.54 -1.11
C MET A 77 -0.81 -10.23 -2.44
N LYS A 78 -0.89 -9.51 -3.55
CA LYS A 78 -0.54 -10.02 -4.88
C LYS A 78 0.52 -9.15 -5.54
N ILE A 79 1.43 -9.81 -6.24
CA ILE A 79 2.42 -9.12 -7.07
C ILE A 79 1.70 -8.60 -8.32
N LEU A 80 1.84 -7.32 -8.59
CA LEU A 80 1.34 -6.67 -9.79
C LEU A 80 2.25 -7.00 -10.97
N GLY A 81 1.65 -7.43 -12.07
CA GLY A 81 2.39 -7.81 -13.27
C GLY A 81 2.67 -6.63 -14.20
N PRO A 82 3.45 -6.89 -15.28
CA PRO A 82 3.90 -5.85 -16.19
C PRO A 82 2.75 -5.10 -16.88
N GLU A 83 1.62 -5.75 -17.15
CA GLU A 83 0.46 -5.12 -17.78
C GLU A 83 -0.14 -4.04 -16.86
N PHE A 84 -0.21 -4.32 -15.54
CA PHE A 84 -0.68 -3.35 -14.56
C PHE A 84 0.34 -2.22 -14.37
N LEU A 85 1.60 -2.58 -14.17
CA LEU A 85 2.67 -1.61 -13.91
C LEU A 85 2.87 -0.65 -15.07
N ALA A 86 2.76 -1.12 -16.32
CA ALA A 86 2.85 -0.25 -17.49
C ALA A 86 1.70 0.77 -17.57
N SER A 87 0.50 0.40 -17.11
CA SER A 87 -0.67 1.30 -17.13
C SER A 87 -0.62 2.37 -16.04
N PHE A 88 0.06 2.08 -14.92
CA PHE A 88 0.20 2.97 -13.77
C PHE A 88 1.67 3.22 -13.41
N GLU A 89 2.53 3.28 -14.43
CA GLU A 89 3.97 3.51 -14.26
C GLU A 89 4.22 4.80 -13.47
N GLY A 90 5.05 4.72 -12.43
CA GLY A 90 5.39 5.85 -11.57
C GLY A 90 4.22 6.41 -10.75
N ARG A 91 3.06 5.73 -10.73
CA ARG A 91 1.85 6.18 -10.00
C ARG A 91 1.27 5.10 -9.07
N THR A 92 1.95 3.97 -8.92
CA THR A 92 1.58 2.94 -7.95
C THR A 92 2.52 3.02 -6.75
N ILE A 93 1.97 3.17 -5.56
CA ILE A 93 2.72 3.22 -4.29
C ILE A 93 2.26 2.13 -3.35
N ASN A 94 3.16 1.70 -2.47
CA ASN A 94 2.91 0.69 -1.45
C ASN A 94 3.46 1.12 -0.10
N THR A 95 2.92 0.57 0.97
CA THR A 95 3.49 0.66 2.31
C THR A 95 4.12 -0.67 2.70
N HIS A 96 5.29 -0.62 3.34
CA HIS A 96 6.01 -1.80 3.80
C HIS A 96 6.42 -1.64 5.27
N PRO A 97 6.17 -2.65 6.14
CA PRO A 97 6.41 -2.53 7.58
C PRO A 97 7.86 -2.82 7.98
N ALA A 98 8.81 -2.19 7.29
CA ALA A 98 10.23 -2.14 7.65
C ALA A 98 10.89 -0.89 7.05
N LEU A 99 12.14 -0.62 7.42
CA LEU A 99 12.98 0.40 6.79
C LEU A 99 13.70 -0.20 5.57
N LEU A 100 13.06 -0.14 4.42
CA LEU A 100 13.69 -0.59 3.17
C LEU A 100 15.05 0.13 2.94
N PRO A 101 16.04 -0.55 2.38
CA PRO A 101 16.01 -1.87 1.74
C PRO A 101 16.12 -3.06 2.70
N SER A 102 16.06 -2.85 4.02
CA SER A 102 16.10 -3.94 5.00
C SER A 102 14.76 -4.67 5.06
N PHE A 103 14.80 -5.99 5.19
CA PHE A 103 13.65 -6.87 5.42
C PHE A 103 12.53 -6.73 4.38
N PRO A 104 12.81 -6.84 3.06
CA PRO A 104 11.78 -6.85 2.04
C PRO A 104 10.93 -8.12 2.10
N GLY A 105 9.74 -8.09 1.46
CA GLY A 105 8.85 -9.25 1.38
C GLY A 105 7.81 -9.34 2.48
N ALA A 106 7.16 -10.50 2.60
CA ALA A 106 5.93 -10.65 3.37
C ALA A 106 6.08 -10.62 4.90
N HIS A 107 7.30 -10.65 5.43
CA HIS A 107 7.56 -10.89 6.85
C HIS A 107 8.50 -9.86 7.49
N GLY A 108 8.50 -8.61 7.02
CA GLY A 108 9.44 -7.57 7.45
C GLY A 108 9.53 -7.39 8.97
N VAL A 109 8.42 -7.41 9.69
CA VAL A 109 8.37 -7.28 11.16
C VAL A 109 9.05 -8.48 11.85
N ARG A 110 8.65 -9.70 11.47
CA ARG A 110 9.23 -10.93 12.02
C ARG A 110 10.73 -11.01 11.73
N ASP A 111 11.13 -10.68 10.53
CA ASP A 111 12.53 -10.80 10.09
C ASP A 111 13.40 -9.74 10.79
N ALA A 112 12.88 -8.54 11.06
CA ALA A 112 13.54 -7.51 11.86
C ALA A 112 13.78 -7.98 13.31
N LEU A 113 12.76 -8.56 13.95
CA LEU A 113 12.88 -9.14 15.30
C LEU A 113 13.89 -10.29 15.32
N ALA A 114 13.80 -11.21 14.39
CA ALA A 114 14.68 -12.38 14.30
C ALA A 114 16.15 -11.98 14.06
N TYR A 115 16.38 -10.92 13.28
CA TYR A 115 17.72 -10.39 13.05
C TYR A 115 18.30 -9.68 14.28
N GLY A 116 17.43 -9.14 15.13
CA GLY A 116 17.82 -8.45 16.36
C GLY A 116 18.23 -6.98 16.17
N VAL A 117 17.72 -6.33 15.10
CA VAL A 117 17.91 -4.87 14.95
C VAL A 117 17.19 -4.13 16.08
N LYS A 118 17.65 -2.92 16.40
CA LYS A 118 17.07 -2.09 17.46
C LYS A 118 16.08 -1.06 16.92
N VAL A 119 16.10 -0.84 15.61
CA VAL A 119 15.22 0.10 14.92
C VAL A 119 14.73 -0.54 13.65
N THR A 120 13.44 -0.46 13.43
CA THR A 120 12.74 -0.77 12.18
C THR A 120 11.82 0.39 11.83
N GLY A 121 10.72 0.18 11.11
CA GLY A 121 9.80 1.26 10.81
C GLY A 121 8.81 0.94 9.71
N SER A 122 8.37 1.98 9.03
CA SER A 122 7.52 1.90 7.85
C SER A 122 8.15 2.67 6.69
N THR A 123 7.99 2.13 5.49
CA THR A 123 8.42 2.73 4.23
C THR A 123 7.24 2.87 3.29
N VAL A 124 7.06 4.06 2.72
CA VAL A 124 6.23 4.26 1.52
C VAL A 124 7.15 4.33 0.32
N HIS A 125 6.88 3.54 -0.70
CA HIS A 125 7.73 3.43 -1.88
C HIS A 125 6.90 3.24 -3.15
N PHE A 126 7.48 3.54 -4.31
CA PHE A 126 6.89 3.19 -5.59
C PHE A 126 6.94 1.67 -5.80
N VAL A 127 5.94 1.15 -6.49
CA VAL A 127 5.91 -0.27 -6.87
C VAL A 127 6.56 -0.41 -8.25
N ASP A 128 7.51 -1.33 -8.34
CA ASP A 128 8.18 -1.73 -9.58
C ASP A 128 8.01 -3.24 -9.83
N ALA A 129 8.77 -3.80 -10.76
CA ALA A 129 8.70 -5.21 -11.11
C ALA A 129 9.31 -6.16 -10.04
N GLY A 130 10.05 -5.62 -9.08
CA GLY A 130 10.64 -6.38 -7.97
C GLY A 130 9.69 -6.48 -6.77
N VAL A 131 10.19 -7.08 -5.71
CA VAL A 131 9.48 -7.13 -4.41
C VAL A 131 10.12 -6.09 -3.50
N ASP A 132 9.37 -5.01 -3.22
CA ASP A 132 9.78 -3.90 -2.37
C ASP A 132 11.10 -3.21 -2.79
N THR A 133 11.37 -3.19 -4.11
CA THR A 133 12.61 -2.65 -4.70
C THR A 133 12.45 -1.25 -5.27
N GLY A 134 11.23 -0.76 -5.38
CA GLY A 134 10.94 0.54 -5.97
C GLY A 134 11.49 1.72 -5.15
N ARG A 135 11.62 2.85 -5.81
CA ARG A 135 12.17 4.08 -5.21
C ARG A 135 11.39 4.46 -3.93
N ILE A 136 12.12 4.67 -2.86
CA ILE A 136 11.58 5.11 -1.57
C ILE A 136 11.06 6.55 -1.70
N ILE A 137 9.86 6.78 -1.14
CA ILE A 137 9.22 8.10 -1.06
C ILE A 137 9.45 8.68 0.33
N ALA A 138 9.08 7.93 1.37
CA ALA A 138 9.17 8.39 2.75
C ALA A 138 9.37 7.21 3.71
N GLN A 139 10.00 7.48 4.83
CA GLN A 139 10.25 6.50 5.89
C GLN A 139 10.02 7.10 7.27
N ARG A 140 9.58 6.27 8.21
CA ARG A 140 9.50 6.59 9.64
C ARG A 140 10.08 5.44 10.44
N ALA A 141 11.01 5.78 11.34
CA ALA A 141 11.64 4.82 12.24
C ALA A 141 10.72 4.48 13.41
N VAL A 142 10.83 3.24 13.87
CA VAL A 142 10.17 2.70 15.07
C VAL A 142 11.24 1.92 15.85
N GLU A 143 11.44 2.27 17.12
CA GLU A 143 12.33 1.53 18.01
C GLU A 143 11.70 0.18 18.38
N ILE A 144 12.55 -0.85 18.51
CA ILE A 144 12.15 -2.17 18.99
C ILE A 144 12.45 -2.24 20.48
N GLU A 145 11.43 -2.45 21.28
CA GLU A 145 11.53 -2.57 22.73
C GLU A 145 11.92 -4.00 23.13
N ALA A 146 12.47 -4.14 24.34
CA ALA A 146 12.99 -5.44 24.79
C ALA A 146 11.91 -6.53 24.92
N GLU A 147 10.68 -6.12 25.21
CA GLU A 147 9.55 -7.02 25.42
C GLU A 147 8.66 -7.18 24.17
N ASP A 148 9.12 -6.66 23.00
CA ASP A 148 8.32 -6.78 21.79
C ASP A 148 8.23 -8.20 21.27
N ASP A 149 7.03 -8.57 20.94
CA ASP A 149 6.73 -9.63 20.00
C ASP A 149 6.31 -9.08 18.62
N GLU A 150 6.03 -9.97 17.68
CA GLU A 150 5.63 -9.57 16.32
C GLU A 150 4.34 -8.74 16.35
N ALA A 151 3.39 -9.03 17.22
CA ALA A 151 2.10 -8.36 17.28
C ALA A 151 2.24 -6.93 17.84
N SER A 152 2.95 -6.75 18.96
CA SER A 152 3.15 -5.45 19.60
C SER A 152 3.94 -4.50 18.71
N LEU A 153 5.03 -4.98 18.13
CA LEU A 153 5.84 -4.19 17.21
C LEU A 153 5.05 -3.81 15.94
N HIS A 154 4.30 -4.76 15.38
CA HIS A 154 3.49 -4.52 14.19
C HIS A 154 2.41 -3.45 14.43
N GLU A 155 1.75 -3.43 15.59
CA GLU A 155 0.77 -2.38 15.91
C GLU A 155 1.42 -0.99 16.00
N ARG A 156 2.62 -0.86 16.57
CA ARG A 156 3.35 0.41 16.57
C ARG A 156 3.76 0.85 15.16
N ILE A 157 4.23 -0.08 14.34
CA ILE A 157 4.55 0.21 12.93
C ILE A 157 3.29 0.65 12.18
N LYS A 158 2.15 -0.02 12.35
CA LYS A 158 0.88 0.38 11.73
C LYS A 158 0.42 1.78 12.13
N SER A 159 0.66 2.19 13.38
CA SER A 159 0.34 3.55 13.81
C SER A 159 1.12 4.58 13.00
N VAL A 160 2.42 4.36 12.87
CA VAL A 160 3.32 5.24 12.09
C VAL A 160 3.01 5.17 10.59
N GLU A 161 2.71 3.99 10.06
CA GLU A 161 2.31 3.77 8.66
C GLU A 161 1.07 4.59 8.28
N ARG A 162 0.05 4.59 9.16
CA ARG A 162 -1.20 5.33 8.95
C ARG A 162 -0.97 6.83 8.82
N GLU A 163 -0.10 7.40 9.64
CA GLU A 163 0.27 8.81 9.56
C GLU A 163 1.10 9.11 8.32
N LEU A 164 2.09 8.26 8.04
CA LEU A 164 3.01 8.44 6.93
C LEU A 164 2.32 8.42 5.57
N ILE A 165 1.43 7.45 5.34
CA ILE A 165 0.72 7.34 4.06
C ILE A 165 -0.21 8.54 3.81
N VAL A 166 -0.86 9.07 4.85
CA VAL A 166 -1.70 10.28 4.75
C VAL A 166 -0.84 11.49 4.40
N GLN A 167 0.34 11.65 5.02
CA GLN A 167 1.28 12.72 4.68
C GLN A 167 1.72 12.62 3.22
N VAL A 168 2.07 11.40 2.75
CA VAL A 168 2.44 11.15 1.36
C VAL A 168 1.31 11.53 0.40
N LEU A 169 0.08 11.12 0.68
CA LEU A 169 -1.07 11.40 -0.19
C LEU A 169 -1.40 12.90 -0.23
N ARG A 170 -1.27 13.63 0.87
CA ARG A 170 -1.46 15.08 0.93
C ARG A 170 -0.40 15.88 0.17
N ALA A 171 0.82 15.37 0.12
CA ALA A 171 1.94 15.95 -0.60
C ALA A 171 1.99 15.53 -2.08
N ALA A 172 1.14 14.58 -2.48
CA ALA A 172 1.14 14.04 -3.82
C ALA A 172 0.55 15.03 -4.83
N ASN A 173 1.25 15.26 -5.92
CA ASN A 173 0.79 16.04 -7.06
C ASN A 173 1.06 15.24 -8.33
N VAL A 174 0.16 15.30 -9.32
CA VAL A 174 0.34 14.65 -10.60
C VAL A 174 0.54 15.69 -11.69
N GLN A 175 1.71 15.66 -12.33
CA GLN A 175 2.06 16.51 -13.45
C GLN A 175 2.52 15.63 -14.62
N ASP A 176 1.97 15.86 -15.80
CA ASP A 176 2.30 15.08 -17.01
C ASP A 176 2.24 13.56 -16.81
N GLN A 177 1.23 13.07 -16.10
CA GLN A 177 1.04 11.68 -15.69
C GLN A 177 2.15 11.12 -14.78
N GLN A 178 2.97 11.95 -14.18
CA GLN A 178 3.98 11.54 -13.20
C GLN A 178 3.55 11.99 -11.80
N LEU A 179 3.70 11.09 -10.84
CA LEU A 179 3.46 11.37 -9.43
C LEU A 179 4.70 12.05 -8.83
N ILE A 180 4.53 13.30 -8.42
CA ILE A 180 5.53 14.11 -7.72
C ILE A 180 5.11 14.18 -6.25
N ILE A 181 6.02 13.85 -5.35
CA ILE A 181 5.80 13.88 -3.90
C ILE A 181 6.98 14.63 -3.29
N GLU A 182 6.70 15.77 -2.68
CA GLU A 182 7.67 16.60 -1.98
C GLU A 182 7.32 16.60 -0.47
N ILE A 183 8.10 15.82 0.32
CA ILE A 183 7.92 15.67 1.77
C ILE A 183 9.18 16.14 2.49
#